data_b8baac432a9262367a17e8700571a7cb
#
_entry.id   b8baac432a9262367a17e8700571a7cb
#
_cell.length_a   1.000
_cell.length_b   1.000
_cell.length_c   1.000
_cell.angle_alpha   90.00
_cell.angle_beta   90.00
_cell.angle_gamma   90.00
#
_symmetry.space_group_name_H-M   'P 1'
#
loop_
_entity.id
_entity.type
_entity.pdbx_description
1 polymer ?
#
loop_
_entity_poly.entity_id
_entity_poly.type
_entity_poly.pdbx_seq_one_letter_code
_entity_poly.pdbx_strand_id
1 'polypeptide(L)'
;MTEDKDRHDSRPTATPEVALVTGGSSGIGFAMARELSQRGHEVLVVAERGVDDAVRQLARHTDARVTGLEADLALPAGVEAAAARARELRVRTFVLNAGVGVHGPFARTPLQDELRLVDLNVRSLVHLAHLVVPDLVASGAGRILVTSSIAATMPAPLFGTYAASKAFARSFAWSLRHELDGTGVTVTSVLPSATRTPFFRAAEMERTHIGRAPKASPAMVARQAIDALMEGRAEVATGLQAKAMVAIAALLPQPARSRFHGWFYAPGARPRSTRQT
;
A
#
# COMPACT_ATOMS: atom_id res chain seq x y z
N MET A 1 -28.72 -3.97 56.08
CA MET A 1 -28.25 -2.68 55.49
C MET A 1 -26.96 -2.99 54.78
N THR A 2 -27.09 -3.45 53.55
CA THR A 2 -26.00 -3.82 52.64
C THR A 2 -26.09 -2.88 51.42
N GLU A 3 -25.22 -1.87 51.41
CA GLU A 3 -25.13 -0.93 50.32
C GLU A 3 -24.43 -1.59 49.13
N ASP A 4 -25.19 -1.65 48.07
CA ASP A 4 -24.85 -2.01 46.71
C ASP A 4 -23.80 -1.04 46.17
N LYS A 5 -22.63 -1.57 45.78
CA LYS A 5 -21.56 -0.83 45.12
C LYS A 5 -21.44 -1.28 43.66
N ASP A 6 -22.48 -1.02 42.87
CA ASP A 6 -22.36 -0.99 41.40
C ASP A 6 -21.58 0.27 40.96
N ARG A 7 -20.27 0.19 41.01
CA ARG A 7 -19.42 1.13 40.32
C ARG A 7 -19.38 0.70 38.84
N HIS A 8 -20.29 1.24 38.08
CA HIS A 8 -20.22 1.25 36.63
C HIS A 8 -18.92 1.95 36.22
N ASP A 9 -17.89 1.17 35.84
CA ASP A 9 -16.61 1.65 35.31
C ASP A 9 -16.87 2.22 33.89
N SER A 10 -17.42 3.41 33.83
CA SER A 10 -17.59 4.19 32.59
C SER A 10 -16.25 4.82 32.21
N ARG A 11 -15.33 3.99 31.69
CA ARG A 11 -14.21 4.53 30.92
C ARG A 11 -14.79 5.28 29.72
N PRO A 12 -14.40 6.56 29.49
CA PRO A 12 -14.82 7.26 28.29
C PRO A 12 -14.35 6.45 27.10
N THR A 13 -15.28 5.94 26.31
CA THR A 13 -14.98 5.30 25.02
C THR A 13 -14.36 6.37 24.13
N ALA A 14 -13.04 6.31 23.97
CA ALA A 14 -12.33 7.20 23.06
C ALA A 14 -13.02 7.11 21.68
N THR A 15 -13.34 8.24 21.09
CA THR A 15 -13.94 8.29 19.74
C THR A 15 -13.04 7.47 18.80
N PRO A 16 -13.59 6.50 18.05
CA PRO A 16 -12.78 5.69 17.14
C PRO A 16 -11.98 6.56 16.18
N GLU A 17 -10.69 6.26 16.02
CA GLU A 17 -9.82 6.94 15.08
C GLU A 17 -10.19 6.52 13.65
N VAL A 18 -10.29 7.47 12.73
CA VAL A 18 -10.65 7.19 11.33
C VAL A 18 -9.39 7.01 10.50
N ALA A 19 -9.35 5.92 9.72
CA ALA A 19 -8.29 5.62 8.77
C ALA A 19 -8.80 5.69 7.32
N LEU A 20 -8.02 6.26 6.40
CA LEU A 20 -8.25 6.24 4.97
C LEU A 20 -7.29 5.25 4.30
N VAL A 21 -7.80 4.38 3.43
CA VAL A 21 -7.00 3.40 2.68
C VAL A 21 -7.24 3.58 1.18
N THR A 22 -6.22 4.04 0.45
CA THR A 22 -6.27 4.13 -1.01
C THR A 22 -5.98 2.76 -1.65
N GLY A 23 -6.69 2.43 -2.74
CA GLY A 23 -6.65 1.09 -3.32
C GLY A 23 -7.20 0.02 -2.38
N GLY A 24 -8.12 0.41 -1.47
CA GLY A 24 -8.64 -0.46 -0.42
C GLY A 24 -9.70 -1.47 -0.88
N SER A 25 -10.11 -1.47 -2.15
CA SER A 25 -11.12 -2.40 -2.66
C SER A 25 -10.59 -3.81 -2.94
N SER A 26 -9.27 -4.01 -2.99
CA SER A 26 -8.68 -5.32 -3.28
C SER A 26 -7.26 -5.50 -2.71
N GLY A 27 -6.75 -6.73 -2.76
CA GLY A 27 -5.35 -7.06 -2.52
C GLY A 27 -4.83 -6.65 -1.13
N ILE A 28 -3.66 -6.01 -1.12
CA ILE A 28 -3.00 -5.58 0.12
C ILE A 28 -3.79 -4.45 0.78
N GLY A 29 -4.32 -3.50 -0.01
CA GLY A 29 -5.12 -2.39 0.52
C GLY A 29 -6.37 -2.87 1.25
N PHE A 30 -7.12 -3.80 0.66
CA PHE A 30 -8.27 -4.42 1.32
C PHE A 30 -7.87 -5.15 2.62
N ALA A 31 -6.75 -5.88 2.60
CA ALA A 31 -6.27 -6.56 3.79
C ALA A 31 -5.85 -5.58 4.90
N MET A 32 -5.24 -4.42 4.54
CA MET A 32 -4.91 -3.36 5.51
C MET A 32 -6.15 -2.67 6.05
N ALA A 33 -7.15 -2.39 5.19
CA ALA A 33 -8.45 -1.86 5.61
C ALA A 33 -9.14 -2.79 6.62
N ARG A 34 -9.10 -4.11 6.37
CA ARG A 34 -9.63 -5.12 7.30
C ARG A 34 -8.86 -5.15 8.61
N GLU A 35 -7.53 -5.13 8.56
CA GLU A 35 -6.69 -5.14 9.76
C GLU A 35 -6.95 -3.91 10.63
N LEU A 36 -7.09 -2.72 10.03
CA LEU A 36 -7.45 -1.48 10.73
C LEU A 36 -8.84 -1.56 11.36
N SER A 37 -9.84 -2.02 10.62
CA SER A 37 -11.21 -2.14 11.12
C SER A 37 -11.32 -3.15 12.28
N GLN A 38 -10.58 -4.26 12.22
CA GLN A 38 -10.52 -5.25 13.30
C GLN A 38 -9.81 -4.71 14.56
N ARG A 39 -9.00 -3.66 14.42
CA ARG A 39 -8.39 -2.94 15.56
C ARG A 39 -9.26 -1.78 16.09
N GLY A 40 -10.48 -1.65 15.60
CA GLY A 40 -11.45 -0.66 16.06
C GLY A 40 -11.37 0.69 15.38
N HIS A 41 -10.57 0.84 14.30
CA HIS A 41 -10.60 2.06 13.48
C HIS A 41 -11.85 2.09 12.60
N GLU A 42 -12.49 3.25 12.50
CA GLU A 42 -13.37 3.50 11.37
C GLU A 42 -12.55 3.58 10.08
N VAL A 43 -13.07 3.06 8.95
CA VAL A 43 -12.29 2.98 7.73
C VAL A 43 -13.03 3.64 6.56
N LEU A 44 -12.33 4.56 5.87
CA LEU A 44 -12.70 5.07 4.56
C LEU A 44 -11.91 4.33 3.48
N VAL A 45 -12.58 3.50 2.69
CA VAL A 45 -12.02 2.84 1.52
C VAL A 45 -12.12 3.76 0.31
N VAL A 46 -10.98 4.06 -0.34
CA VAL A 46 -10.93 4.85 -1.58
C VAL A 46 -10.36 4.00 -2.70
N ALA A 47 -11.08 3.85 -3.80
CA ALA A 47 -10.63 3.12 -4.99
C ALA A 47 -11.41 3.56 -6.23
N GLU A 48 -10.88 3.26 -7.42
CA GLU A 48 -11.52 3.57 -8.71
C GLU A 48 -12.80 2.75 -8.93
N ARG A 49 -12.86 1.53 -8.38
CA ARG A 49 -14.00 0.60 -8.57
C ARG A 49 -14.09 -0.43 -7.46
N GLY A 50 -15.23 -1.08 -7.35
CA GLY A 50 -15.45 -2.19 -6.41
C GLY A 50 -15.51 -1.76 -4.95
N VAL A 51 -15.75 -0.49 -4.69
CA VAL A 51 -15.78 0.09 -3.34
C VAL A 51 -16.93 -0.46 -2.51
N ASP A 52 -18.13 -0.52 -3.07
CA ASP A 52 -19.34 -1.00 -2.37
C ASP A 52 -19.20 -2.46 -1.95
N ASP A 53 -18.63 -3.30 -2.82
CA ASP A 53 -18.38 -4.71 -2.48
C ASP A 53 -17.36 -4.85 -1.36
N ALA A 54 -16.29 -4.05 -1.40
CA ALA A 54 -15.27 -4.02 -0.35
C ALA A 54 -15.87 -3.58 0.99
N VAL A 55 -16.65 -2.51 1.00
CA VAL A 55 -17.34 -2.02 2.20
C VAL A 55 -18.25 -3.09 2.78
N ARG A 56 -19.09 -3.73 1.95
CA ARG A 56 -19.96 -4.83 2.40
C ARG A 56 -19.19 -6.01 2.97
N GLN A 57 -18.07 -6.38 2.36
CA GLN A 57 -17.23 -7.47 2.85
C GLN A 57 -16.54 -7.13 4.18
N LEU A 58 -16.01 -5.91 4.32
CA LEU A 58 -15.36 -5.45 5.54
C LEU A 58 -16.36 -5.39 6.70
N ALA A 59 -17.54 -4.81 6.48
CA ALA A 59 -18.57 -4.66 7.50
C ALA A 59 -19.08 -5.99 8.09
N ARG A 60 -18.88 -7.12 7.39
CA ARG A 60 -19.23 -8.45 7.92
C ARG A 60 -18.26 -8.96 9.00
N HIS A 61 -17.11 -8.33 9.15
CA HIS A 61 -16.01 -8.82 9.99
C HIS A 61 -15.61 -7.84 11.11
N THR A 62 -16.38 -6.77 11.31
CA THR A 62 -16.09 -5.73 12.30
C THR A 62 -17.35 -4.96 12.65
N ASP A 63 -17.42 -4.47 13.89
CA ASP A 63 -18.44 -3.52 14.33
C ASP A 63 -18.04 -2.06 14.03
N ALA A 64 -16.79 -1.84 13.59
CA ALA A 64 -16.31 -0.52 13.21
C ALA A 64 -17.01 -0.04 11.93
N ARG A 65 -17.29 1.26 11.87
CA ARG A 65 -17.90 1.87 10.69
C ARG A 65 -16.95 1.82 9.50
N VAL A 66 -17.41 1.24 8.38
CA VAL A 66 -16.70 1.22 7.10
C VAL A 66 -17.50 2.02 6.08
N THR A 67 -16.85 2.98 5.44
CA THR A 67 -17.41 3.80 4.37
C THR A 67 -16.56 3.72 3.12
N GLY A 68 -17.11 4.10 1.99
CA GLY A 68 -16.41 4.06 0.70
C GLY A 68 -16.51 5.35 -0.06
N LEU A 69 -15.50 5.61 -0.89
CA LEU A 69 -15.49 6.66 -1.89
C LEU A 69 -14.94 6.06 -3.20
N GLU A 70 -15.77 6.00 -4.24
CA GLU A 70 -15.29 5.66 -5.57
C GLU A 70 -14.65 6.89 -6.22
N ALA A 71 -13.34 6.81 -6.46
CA ALA A 71 -12.55 7.90 -7.02
C ALA A 71 -11.33 7.36 -7.77
N ASP A 72 -11.10 7.87 -8.99
CA ASP A 72 -9.89 7.61 -9.76
C ASP A 72 -8.77 8.56 -9.30
N LEU A 73 -7.84 8.02 -8.52
CA LEU A 73 -6.71 8.79 -8.00
C LEU A 73 -5.64 9.11 -9.05
N ALA A 74 -5.69 8.55 -10.25
CA ALA A 74 -4.85 8.98 -11.35
C ALA A 74 -5.27 10.39 -11.86
N LEU A 75 -6.47 10.85 -11.48
CA LEU A 75 -6.99 12.18 -11.81
C LEU A 75 -6.92 13.12 -10.60
N PRO A 76 -6.54 14.40 -10.80
CA PRO A 76 -6.51 15.38 -9.70
C PRO A 76 -7.83 15.49 -8.93
N ALA A 77 -8.96 15.51 -9.62
CA ALA A 77 -10.28 15.60 -9.01
C ALA A 77 -10.58 14.42 -8.04
N GLY A 78 -10.12 13.20 -8.37
CA GLY A 78 -10.28 12.06 -7.48
C GLY A 78 -9.44 12.19 -6.20
N VAL A 79 -8.24 12.75 -6.31
CA VAL A 79 -7.38 13.03 -5.14
C VAL A 79 -7.98 14.10 -4.25
N GLU A 80 -8.50 15.19 -4.85
CA GLU A 80 -9.17 16.30 -4.15
C GLU A 80 -10.43 15.82 -3.41
N ALA A 81 -11.24 14.97 -4.07
CA ALA A 81 -12.41 14.35 -3.44
C ALA A 81 -12.03 13.49 -2.24
N ALA A 82 -10.96 12.67 -2.36
CA ALA A 82 -10.46 11.86 -1.27
C ALA A 82 -9.96 12.71 -0.10
N ALA A 83 -9.22 13.80 -0.36
CA ALA A 83 -8.74 14.72 0.66
C ALA A 83 -9.89 15.48 1.35
N ALA A 84 -10.88 15.96 0.59
CA ALA A 84 -12.08 16.60 1.14
C ALA A 84 -12.83 15.66 2.07
N ARG A 85 -13.07 14.40 1.63
CA ARG A 85 -13.73 13.39 2.45
C ARG A 85 -12.94 13.03 3.70
N ALA A 86 -11.61 12.98 3.60
CA ALA A 86 -10.74 12.76 4.75
C ALA A 86 -10.87 13.88 5.81
N ARG A 87 -10.96 15.14 5.39
CA ARG A 87 -11.17 16.28 6.28
C ARG A 87 -12.52 16.21 6.99
N GLU A 88 -13.60 15.93 6.27
CA GLU A 88 -14.95 15.77 6.84
C GLU A 88 -14.96 14.70 7.95
N LEU A 89 -14.29 13.59 7.72
CA LEU A 89 -14.20 12.47 8.66
C LEU A 89 -13.09 12.64 9.71
N ARG A 90 -12.32 13.72 9.66
CA ARG A 90 -11.18 13.97 10.55
C ARG A 90 -10.19 12.80 10.58
N VAL A 91 -9.86 12.27 9.40
CA VAL A 91 -8.92 11.15 9.24
C VAL A 91 -7.54 11.51 9.81
N ARG A 92 -6.99 10.63 10.64
CA ARG A 92 -5.65 10.77 11.21
C ARG A 92 -4.68 9.69 10.77
N THR A 93 -5.16 8.59 10.22
CA THR A 93 -4.35 7.49 9.71
C THR A 93 -4.55 7.34 8.21
N PHE A 94 -3.50 7.54 7.42
CA PHE A 94 -3.53 7.46 5.97
C PHE A 94 -2.69 6.27 5.48
N VAL A 95 -3.32 5.37 4.73
CA VAL A 95 -2.66 4.27 4.03
C VAL A 95 -2.64 4.57 2.54
N LEU A 96 -1.52 5.13 2.06
CA LEU A 96 -1.27 5.50 0.67
C LEU A 96 -0.77 4.27 -0.08
N ASN A 97 -1.72 3.42 -0.52
CA ASN A 97 -1.44 2.10 -1.07
C ASN A 97 -1.81 1.97 -2.55
N ALA A 98 -2.69 2.80 -3.10
CA ALA A 98 -3.10 2.72 -4.49
C ALA A 98 -1.89 2.64 -5.44
N GLY A 99 -1.98 1.78 -6.45
CA GLY A 99 -0.93 1.64 -7.43
C GLY A 99 -1.19 0.50 -8.40
N VAL A 100 -0.65 0.66 -9.59
CA VAL A 100 -0.70 -0.31 -10.70
C VAL A 100 0.71 -0.64 -11.18
N GLY A 101 0.83 -1.72 -11.95
CA GLY A 101 2.08 -2.10 -12.61
C GLY A 101 1.84 -2.31 -14.10
N VAL A 102 2.83 -1.96 -14.92
CA VAL A 102 2.89 -2.21 -16.36
C VAL A 102 4.12 -3.07 -16.63
N HIS A 103 3.93 -4.25 -17.21
CA HIS A 103 5.00 -5.21 -17.46
C HIS A 103 5.17 -5.44 -18.97
N GLY A 104 6.40 -5.35 -19.44
CA GLY A 104 6.75 -5.61 -20.83
C GLY A 104 8.00 -4.86 -21.28
N PRO A 105 8.48 -5.12 -22.51
CA PRO A 105 9.54 -4.30 -23.10
C PRO A 105 9.06 -2.85 -23.24
N PHE A 106 9.78 -1.89 -22.67
CA PHE A 106 9.39 -0.47 -22.63
C PHE A 106 9.00 0.10 -24.00
N ALA A 107 9.73 -0.30 -25.05
CA ALA A 107 9.44 0.12 -26.42
C ALA A 107 8.13 -0.46 -27.00
N ARG A 108 7.45 -1.36 -26.31
CA ARG A 108 6.21 -2.02 -26.76
C ARG A 108 5.03 -1.80 -25.84
N THR A 109 5.25 -1.29 -24.65
CA THR A 109 4.16 -0.91 -23.75
C THR A 109 3.50 0.38 -24.24
N PRO A 110 2.16 0.49 -24.19
CA PRO A 110 1.46 1.71 -24.57
C PRO A 110 1.87 2.87 -23.65
N LEU A 111 2.16 4.03 -24.23
CA LEU A 111 2.55 5.24 -23.51
C LEU A 111 1.51 5.62 -22.44
N GLN A 112 0.22 5.48 -22.77
CA GLN A 112 -0.88 5.81 -21.87
C GLN A 112 -0.84 4.98 -20.57
N ASP A 113 -0.47 3.70 -20.66
CA ASP A 113 -0.37 2.82 -19.50
C ASP A 113 0.80 3.22 -18.60
N GLU A 114 1.95 3.57 -19.20
CA GLU A 114 3.11 4.07 -18.46
C GLU A 114 2.82 5.42 -17.77
N LEU A 115 2.15 6.35 -18.47
CA LEU A 115 1.76 7.64 -17.88
C LEU A 115 0.71 7.48 -16.80
N ARG A 116 -0.31 6.62 -17.00
CA ARG A 116 -1.30 6.33 -15.97
C ARG A 116 -0.66 5.72 -14.72
N LEU A 117 0.36 4.86 -14.90
CA LEU A 117 1.13 4.33 -13.77
C LEU A 117 1.83 5.47 -13.01
N VAL A 118 2.46 6.40 -13.70
CA VAL A 118 3.11 7.56 -13.05
C VAL A 118 2.09 8.43 -12.35
N ASP A 119 0.95 8.69 -12.99
CA ASP A 119 -0.13 9.48 -12.40
C ASP A 119 -0.66 8.86 -11.10
N LEU A 120 -0.90 7.53 -11.10
CA LEU A 120 -1.44 6.86 -9.93
C LEU A 120 -0.37 6.59 -8.87
N ASN A 121 0.84 6.13 -9.23
CA ASN A 121 1.83 5.69 -8.24
C ASN A 121 2.68 6.84 -7.68
N VAL A 122 2.82 7.94 -8.44
CA VAL A 122 3.71 9.06 -8.10
C VAL A 122 2.92 10.33 -7.85
N ARG A 123 2.22 10.85 -8.89
CA ARG A 123 1.52 12.13 -8.78
C ARG A 123 0.44 12.09 -7.71
N SER A 124 -0.39 11.04 -7.67
CA SER A 124 -1.45 10.92 -6.66
C SER A 124 -0.89 10.85 -5.24
N LEU A 125 0.23 10.15 -5.05
CA LEU A 125 0.91 10.04 -3.76
C LEU A 125 1.34 11.42 -3.24
N VAL A 126 2.05 12.19 -4.09
CA VAL A 126 2.50 13.54 -3.75
C VAL A 126 1.32 14.47 -3.51
N HIS A 127 0.33 14.46 -4.41
CA HIS A 127 -0.83 15.32 -4.35
C HIS A 127 -1.66 15.08 -3.07
N LEU A 128 -1.99 13.82 -2.77
CA LEU A 128 -2.75 13.51 -1.56
C LEU A 128 -1.95 13.83 -0.28
N ALA A 129 -0.67 13.47 -0.22
CA ALA A 129 0.19 13.81 0.91
C ALA A 129 0.26 15.33 1.13
N HIS A 130 0.43 16.12 0.06
CA HIS A 130 0.48 17.58 0.12
C HIS A 130 -0.82 18.20 0.69
N LEU A 131 -1.96 17.61 0.33
CA LEU A 131 -3.27 18.10 0.81
C LEU A 131 -3.55 17.75 2.27
N VAL A 132 -3.02 16.63 2.80
CA VAL A 132 -3.40 16.14 4.13
C VAL A 132 -2.35 16.40 5.21
N VAL A 133 -1.08 16.51 4.86
CA VAL A 133 0.01 16.72 5.82
C VAL A 133 -0.16 17.99 6.64
N PRO A 134 -0.53 19.16 6.06
CA PRO A 134 -0.73 20.38 6.86
C PRO A 134 -1.77 20.21 7.97
N ASP A 135 -2.88 19.51 7.69
CA ASP A 135 -3.94 19.27 8.67
C ASP A 135 -3.47 18.34 9.80
N LEU A 136 -2.65 17.32 9.47
CA LEU A 136 -2.05 16.42 10.45
C LEU A 136 -1.05 17.15 11.36
N VAL A 137 -0.19 17.98 10.78
CA VAL A 137 0.76 18.81 11.54
C VAL A 137 0.04 19.76 12.46
N ALA A 138 -0.98 20.47 11.97
CA ALA A 138 -1.78 21.38 12.77
C ALA A 138 -2.49 20.68 13.93
N SER A 139 -2.84 19.41 13.77
CA SER A 139 -3.46 18.59 14.83
C SER A 139 -2.46 18.00 15.84
N GLY A 140 -1.15 18.09 15.57
CA GLY A 140 -0.09 17.55 16.41
C GLY A 140 -0.08 16.00 16.47
N ALA A 141 -0.83 15.31 15.60
CA ALA A 141 -0.89 13.84 15.58
C ALA A 141 -1.32 13.31 14.22
N GLY A 142 -0.69 12.25 13.75
CA GLY A 142 -1.08 11.58 12.51
C GLY A 142 -0.16 10.43 12.16
N ARG A 143 -0.66 9.52 11.31
CA ARG A 143 0.10 8.37 10.80
C ARG A 143 -0.07 8.25 9.30
N ILE A 144 1.03 8.13 8.59
CA ILE A 144 1.05 7.94 7.14
C ILE A 144 1.82 6.65 6.83
N LEU A 145 1.18 5.73 6.12
CA LEU A 145 1.82 4.55 5.55
C LEU A 145 1.90 4.70 4.05
N VAL A 146 3.10 4.53 3.48
CA VAL A 146 3.34 4.56 2.03
C VAL A 146 3.70 3.16 1.56
N THR A 147 2.89 2.59 0.66
CA THR A 147 3.16 1.27 0.08
C THR A 147 4.15 1.39 -1.07
N SER A 148 5.41 1.06 -0.78
CA SER A 148 6.47 0.84 -1.75
C SER A 148 6.46 -0.62 -2.26
N SER A 149 7.60 -1.22 -2.48
CA SER A 149 7.79 -2.62 -2.90
C SER A 149 9.24 -3.04 -2.74
N ILE A 150 9.52 -4.33 -2.67
CA ILE A 150 10.89 -4.83 -2.87
C ILE A 150 11.45 -4.45 -4.25
N ALA A 151 10.60 -4.22 -5.25
CA ALA A 151 11.00 -3.71 -6.56
C ALA A 151 11.69 -2.33 -6.50
N ALA A 152 11.47 -1.56 -5.42
CA ALA A 152 12.13 -0.28 -5.17
C ALA A 152 13.64 -0.40 -4.90
N THR A 153 14.13 -1.59 -4.58
CA THR A 153 15.52 -1.79 -4.12
C THR A 153 16.52 -1.99 -5.26
N MET A 154 16.03 -2.32 -6.46
CA MET A 154 16.88 -2.64 -7.61
C MET A 154 16.19 -2.24 -8.92
N PRO A 155 16.95 -1.89 -9.99
CA PRO A 155 16.38 -1.74 -11.32
C PRO A 155 15.68 -3.03 -11.77
N ALA A 156 14.50 -2.91 -12.38
CA ALA A 156 13.70 -4.06 -12.82
C ALA A 156 13.46 -4.01 -14.34
N PRO A 157 14.33 -4.60 -15.18
CA PRO A 157 14.07 -4.74 -16.61
C PRO A 157 12.69 -5.34 -16.88
N LEU A 158 11.98 -4.89 -17.90
CA LEU A 158 10.59 -5.22 -18.24
C LEU A 158 9.54 -4.71 -17.23
N PHE A 159 9.95 -4.02 -16.16
CA PHE A 159 9.08 -3.48 -15.12
C PHE A 159 9.63 -2.13 -14.60
N GLY A 160 10.33 -1.40 -15.48
CA GLY A 160 11.17 -0.25 -15.11
C GLY A 160 10.39 0.88 -14.46
N THR A 161 9.33 1.36 -15.11
CA THR A 161 8.52 2.49 -14.61
C THR A 161 7.89 2.16 -13.26
N TYR A 162 7.40 0.93 -13.08
CA TYR A 162 6.89 0.50 -11.77
C TYR A 162 7.96 0.52 -10.69
N ALA A 163 9.13 -0.10 -10.95
CA ALA A 163 10.22 -0.13 -9.97
C ALA A 163 10.69 1.28 -9.61
N ALA A 164 10.82 2.16 -10.61
CA ALA A 164 11.16 3.56 -10.42
C ALA A 164 10.10 4.30 -9.59
N SER A 165 8.80 4.07 -9.85
CA SER A 165 7.71 4.67 -9.08
C SER A 165 7.73 4.22 -7.61
N LYS A 166 8.07 2.95 -7.35
CA LYS A 166 8.17 2.42 -5.98
C LYS A 166 9.45 2.86 -5.27
N ALA A 167 10.55 3.08 -6.00
CA ALA A 167 11.75 3.71 -5.47
C ALA A 167 11.48 5.18 -5.09
N PHE A 168 10.74 5.91 -5.93
CA PHE A 168 10.26 7.25 -5.59
C PHE A 168 9.42 7.24 -4.30
N ALA A 169 8.40 6.38 -4.22
CA ALA A 169 7.54 6.28 -3.04
C ALA A 169 8.32 5.98 -1.75
N ARG A 170 9.32 5.09 -1.83
CA ARG A 170 10.22 4.79 -0.71
C ARG A 170 11.02 6.01 -0.28
N SER A 171 11.71 6.66 -1.22
CA SER A 171 12.53 7.84 -0.97
C SER A 171 11.69 9.00 -0.42
N PHE A 172 10.52 9.24 -1.01
CA PHE A 172 9.57 10.26 -0.56
C PHE A 172 9.10 10.03 0.87
N ALA A 173 8.75 8.78 1.22
CA ALA A 173 8.34 8.45 2.59
C ALA A 173 9.44 8.72 3.63
N TRP A 174 10.71 8.40 3.30
CA TRP A 174 11.85 8.68 4.18
C TRP A 174 12.10 10.17 4.34
N SER A 175 12.05 10.96 3.25
CA SER A 175 12.22 12.41 3.28
C SER A 175 11.11 13.07 4.11
N LEU A 176 9.85 12.72 3.81
CA LEU A 176 8.70 13.26 4.52
C LEU A 176 8.73 12.92 6.02
N ARG A 177 9.18 11.70 6.38
CA ARG A 177 9.35 11.32 7.77
C ARG A 177 10.31 12.25 8.51
N HIS A 178 11.44 12.57 7.88
CA HIS A 178 12.44 13.43 8.49
C HIS A 178 11.95 14.89 8.62
N GLU A 179 11.26 15.38 7.59
CA GLU A 179 10.66 16.73 7.62
C GLU A 179 9.58 16.88 8.70
N LEU A 180 8.88 15.79 9.03
CA LEU A 180 7.81 15.78 10.03
C LEU A 180 8.29 15.41 11.45
N ASP A 181 9.59 15.27 11.65
CA ASP A 181 10.12 14.96 12.99
C ASP A 181 9.75 16.07 14.00
N GLY A 182 9.35 15.67 15.20
CA GLY A 182 8.87 16.58 16.24
C GLY A 182 7.45 17.14 16.05
N THR A 183 6.76 16.88 14.94
CA THR A 183 5.39 17.38 14.70
C THR A 183 4.28 16.50 15.28
N GLY A 184 4.62 15.31 15.79
CA GLY A 184 3.65 14.29 16.20
C GLY A 184 3.09 13.44 15.05
N VAL A 185 3.53 13.69 13.80
CA VAL A 185 3.14 12.90 12.62
C VAL A 185 4.24 11.87 12.30
N THR A 186 3.85 10.61 12.12
CA THR A 186 4.78 9.54 11.75
C THR A 186 4.56 9.07 10.33
N VAL A 187 5.65 8.72 9.61
CA VAL A 187 5.60 8.16 8.26
C VAL A 187 6.30 6.81 8.25
N THR A 188 5.64 5.79 7.69
CA THR A 188 6.11 4.42 7.57
C THR A 188 6.15 3.99 6.12
N SER A 189 7.29 3.52 5.62
CA SER A 189 7.43 2.88 4.31
C SER A 189 7.23 1.37 4.43
N VAL A 190 6.42 0.78 3.56
CA VAL A 190 6.22 -0.69 3.52
C VAL A 190 6.76 -1.24 2.21
N LEU A 191 7.57 -2.29 2.30
CA LEU A 191 8.15 -3.01 1.17
C LEU A 191 7.58 -4.44 1.10
N PRO A 192 6.40 -4.64 0.48
CA PRO A 192 5.87 -5.97 0.27
C PRO A 192 6.73 -6.79 -0.69
N SER A 193 6.84 -8.10 -0.43
CA SER A 193 7.28 -9.08 -1.43
C SER A 193 6.12 -9.41 -2.40
N ALA A 194 6.37 -10.33 -3.35
CA ALA A 194 5.32 -10.88 -4.19
C ALA A 194 4.17 -11.40 -3.31
N THR A 195 3.00 -10.79 -3.43
CA THR A 195 1.83 -11.06 -2.57
C THR A 195 0.68 -11.59 -3.43
N ARG A 196 -0.09 -12.53 -2.91
CA ARG A 196 -1.22 -13.16 -3.62
C ARG A 196 -2.39 -12.19 -3.74
N THR A 197 -2.41 -11.42 -4.84
CA THR A 197 -3.38 -10.37 -5.12
C THR A 197 -3.72 -10.36 -6.61
N PRO A 198 -4.79 -9.67 -7.03
CA PRO A 198 -5.10 -9.46 -8.44
C PRO A 198 -4.01 -8.70 -9.23
N PHE A 199 -3.06 -8.06 -8.55
CA PHE A 199 -2.01 -7.22 -9.15
C PHE A 199 -1.20 -7.95 -10.25
N PHE A 200 -0.80 -9.21 -10.01
CA PHE A 200 -0.01 -9.97 -11.00
C PHE A 200 -0.77 -10.25 -12.29
N ARG A 201 -2.09 -10.48 -12.18
CA ARG A 201 -2.96 -10.65 -13.35
C ARG A 201 -3.17 -9.32 -14.07
N ALA A 202 -3.44 -8.25 -13.33
CA ALA A 202 -3.63 -6.92 -13.90
C ALA A 202 -2.37 -6.40 -14.60
N ALA A 203 -1.18 -6.77 -14.13
CA ALA A 203 0.11 -6.42 -14.75
C ALA A 203 0.61 -7.46 -15.76
N GLU A 204 -0.20 -8.47 -16.14
CA GLU A 204 0.14 -9.56 -17.08
C GLU A 204 1.42 -10.34 -16.72
N MET A 205 1.72 -10.44 -15.42
CA MET A 205 2.96 -11.03 -14.91
C MET A 205 2.83 -12.50 -14.51
N GLU A 206 1.70 -13.16 -14.69
CA GLU A 206 1.45 -14.52 -14.23
C GLU A 206 2.43 -15.54 -14.81
N ARG A 207 2.99 -15.25 -15.99
CA ARG A 207 3.96 -16.12 -16.69
C ARG A 207 5.43 -15.81 -16.38
N THR A 208 5.72 -14.79 -15.62
CA THR A 208 7.08 -14.43 -15.21
C THR A 208 7.58 -15.36 -14.09
N HIS A 209 8.88 -15.38 -13.83
CA HIS A 209 9.42 -16.15 -12.70
C HIS A 209 8.84 -15.69 -11.38
N ILE A 210 8.74 -14.38 -11.14
CA ILE A 210 8.12 -13.85 -9.93
C ILE A 210 6.60 -14.10 -9.89
N GLY A 211 5.93 -14.12 -11.05
CA GLY A 211 4.51 -14.44 -11.15
C GLY A 211 4.19 -15.89 -10.77
N ARG A 212 5.14 -16.81 -10.93
CA ARG A 212 5.04 -18.24 -10.57
C ARG A 212 5.60 -18.55 -9.19
N ALA A 213 6.42 -17.67 -8.63
CA ALA A 213 7.01 -17.85 -7.31
C ALA A 213 5.95 -17.94 -6.20
N PRO A 214 6.25 -18.62 -5.08
CA PRO A 214 5.40 -18.56 -3.89
C PRO A 214 5.14 -17.13 -3.46
N LYS A 215 3.89 -16.82 -3.15
CA LYS A 215 3.44 -15.48 -2.81
C LYS A 215 3.07 -15.36 -1.34
N ALA A 216 3.41 -14.25 -0.73
CA ALA A 216 3.00 -13.92 0.62
C ALA A 216 1.47 -13.81 0.74
N SER A 217 0.93 -14.06 1.91
CA SER A 217 -0.47 -13.80 2.22
C SER A 217 -0.73 -12.30 2.36
N PRO A 218 -1.77 -11.74 1.72
CA PRO A 218 -2.15 -10.33 1.94
C PRO A 218 -2.40 -10.00 3.41
N ALA A 219 -2.99 -10.92 4.16
CA ALA A 219 -3.25 -10.74 5.58
C ALA A 219 -1.96 -10.64 6.42
N MET A 220 -0.93 -11.46 6.11
CA MET A 220 0.37 -11.38 6.77
C MET A 220 1.07 -10.05 6.46
N VAL A 221 1.04 -9.62 5.19
CA VAL A 221 1.60 -8.34 4.76
C VAL A 221 0.89 -7.18 5.47
N ALA A 222 -0.43 -7.19 5.50
CA ALA A 222 -1.24 -6.17 6.14
C ALA A 222 -0.94 -6.06 7.65
N ARG A 223 -0.91 -7.18 8.35
CA ARG A 223 -0.60 -7.20 9.80
C ARG A 223 0.75 -6.56 10.07
N GLN A 224 1.82 -7.01 9.39
CA GLN A 224 3.16 -6.45 9.60
C GLN A 224 3.25 -4.97 9.21
N ALA A 225 2.52 -4.54 8.18
CA ALA A 225 2.45 -3.15 7.75
C ALA A 225 1.74 -2.28 8.80
N ILE A 226 0.59 -2.71 9.30
CA ILE A 226 -0.17 -1.96 10.31
C ILE A 226 0.54 -1.98 11.67
N ASP A 227 1.17 -3.09 12.07
CA ASP A 227 2.02 -3.11 13.27
C ASP A 227 3.13 -2.04 13.18
N ALA A 228 3.85 -2.01 12.04
CA ALA A 228 4.90 -1.00 11.81
C ALA A 228 4.37 0.43 11.83
N LEU A 229 3.19 0.67 11.25
CA LEU A 229 2.52 1.97 11.27
C LEU A 229 2.18 2.41 12.70
N MET A 230 1.56 1.52 13.49
CA MET A 230 1.15 1.84 14.87
C MET A 230 2.35 2.04 15.81
N GLU A 231 3.45 1.32 15.57
CA GLU A 231 4.71 1.49 16.29
C GLU A 231 5.55 2.69 15.80
N GLY A 232 5.11 3.39 14.75
CA GLY A 232 5.85 4.52 14.15
C GLY A 232 7.18 4.12 13.54
N ARG A 233 7.36 2.86 13.09
CA ARG A 233 8.59 2.41 12.43
C ARG A 233 8.78 3.11 11.10
N ALA A 234 10.03 3.47 10.78
CA ALA A 234 10.35 4.16 9.54
C ALA A 234 10.10 3.28 8.29
N GLU A 235 10.45 2.00 8.37
CA GLU A 235 10.31 1.07 7.24
C GLU A 235 10.07 -0.36 7.72
N VAL A 236 9.34 -1.13 6.94
CA VAL A 236 9.18 -2.57 7.14
C VAL A 236 9.18 -3.33 5.81
N ALA A 237 10.08 -4.30 5.67
CA ALA A 237 10.03 -5.32 4.63
C ALA A 237 9.21 -6.52 5.15
N THR A 238 8.09 -6.83 4.45
CA THR A 238 7.12 -7.82 4.95
C THR A 238 7.44 -9.25 4.48
N GLY A 239 7.61 -10.13 5.46
CA GLY A 239 7.99 -11.52 5.24
C GLY A 239 9.50 -11.73 5.01
N LEU A 240 9.94 -12.99 5.17
CA LEU A 240 11.36 -13.35 5.06
C LEU A 240 11.93 -13.07 3.67
N GLN A 241 11.15 -13.31 2.62
CA GLN A 241 11.55 -13.07 1.24
C GLN A 241 11.87 -11.59 0.99
N ALA A 242 11.04 -10.66 1.47
CA ALA A 242 11.30 -9.23 1.34
C ALA A 242 12.55 -8.81 2.10
N LYS A 243 12.72 -9.30 3.33
CA LYS A 243 13.91 -9.02 4.14
C LYS A 243 15.20 -9.50 3.47
N ALA A 244 15.19 -10.71 2.92
CA ALA A 244 16.32 -11.26 2.18
C ALA A 244 16.65 -10.44 0.93
N MET A 245 15.62 -10.06 0.15
CA MET A 245 15.81 -9.24 -1.06
C MET A 245 16.39 -7.86 -0.75
N VAL A 246 15.92 -7.20 0.30
CA VAL A 246 16.48 -5.90 0.74
C VAL A 246 17.95 -6.05 1.15
N ALA A 247 18.29 -7.11 1.90
CA ALA A 247 19.67 -7.38 2.30
C ALA A 247 20.59 -7.67 1.10
N ILE A 248 20.15 -8.50 0.15
CA ILE A 248 20.87 -8.79 -1.10
C ILE A 248 21.08 -7.51 -1.91
N ALA A 249 20.04 -6.68 -2.03
CA ALA A 249 20.12 -5.43 -2.75
C ALA A 249 21.18 -4.47 -2.15
N ALA A 250 21.36 -4.46 -0.85
CA ALA A 250 22.35 -3.63 -0.18
C ALA A 250 23.80 -4.04 -0.51
N LEU A 251 24.04 -5.33 -0.78
CA LEU A 251 25.38 -5.90 -0.99
C LEU A 251 25.83 -5.91 -2.46
N LEU A 252 24.90 -5.92 -3.41
CA LEU A 252 25.22 -6.05 -4.84
C LEU A 252 25.54 -4.69 -5.49
N PRO A 253 26.53 -4.60 -6.41
CA PRO A 253 26.75 -3.43 -7.25
C PRO A 253 25.60 -3.29 -8.30
N GLN A 254 25.36 -2.05 -8.77
CA GLN A 254 24.23 -1.71 -9.67
C GLN A 254 24.08 -2.64 -10.89
N PRO A 255 25.13 -2.97 -11.67
CA PRO A 255 24.98 -3.85 -12.83
C PRO A 255 24.52 -5.27 -12.46
N ALA A 256 25.02 -5.81 -11.33
CA ALA A 256 24.61 -7.11 -10.84
C ALA A 256 23.16 -7.11 -10.35
N ARG A 257 22.71 -6.03 -9.68
CA ARG A 257 21.32 -5.84 -9.27
C ARG A 257 20.36 -5.90 -10.47
N SER A 258 20.69 -5.18 -11.55
CA SER A 258 19.85 -5.12 -12.75
C SER A 258 19.73 -6.51 -13.42
N ARG A 259 20.83 -7.26 -13.57
CA ARG A 259 20.82 -8.61 -14.12
C ARG A 259 20.03 -9.59 -13.25
N PHE A 260 20.28 -9.58 -11.96
CA PHE A 260 19.59 -10.44 -11.00
C PHE A 260 18.07 -10.18 -11.00
N HIS A 261 17.66 -8.92 -10.92
CA HIS A 261 16.26 -8.55 -10.90
C HIS A 261 15.57 -8.78 -12.26
N GLY A 262 16.28 -8.57 -13.38
CA GLY A 262 15.76 -8.85 -14.72
C GLY A 262 15.34 -10.30 -14.91
N TRP A 263 16.04 -11.24 -14.29
CA TRP A 263 15.65 -12.66 -14.32
C TRP A 263 14.27 -12.90 -13.68
N PHE A 264 13.92 -12.23 -12.58
CA PHE A 264 12.60 -12.38 -11.93
C PHE A 264 11.44 -11.95 -12.81
N TYR A 265 11.62 -10.89 -13.61
CA TYR A 265 10.59 -10.33 -14.48
C TYR A 265 10.61 -10.93 -15.89
N ALA A 266 11.61 -11.73 -16.21
CA ALA A 266 11.66 -12.46 -17.48
C ALA A 266 10.53 -13.49 -17.56
N PRO A 267 10.00 -13.77 -18.78
CA PRO A 267 9.07 -14.87 -19.00
C PRO A 267 9.73 -16.20 -18.59
N GLY A 268 9.05 -16.98 -17.76
CA GLY A 268 9.48 -18.34 -17.45
C GLY A 268 9.46 -19.21 -18.71
N ALA A 269 10.41 -20.15 -18.82
CA ALA A 269 10.46 -21.08 -19.93
C ALA A 269 9.10 -21.76 -20.17
N ARG A 270 8.66 -21.81 -21.45
CA ARG A 270 7.48 -22.58 -21.83
C ARG A 270 7.73 -24.03 -21.43
N PRO A 271 6.77 -24.74 -20.80
CA PRO A 271 6.87 -26.20 -20.72
C PRO A 271 7.02 -26.70 -22.15
N ARG A 272 8.05 -27.52 -22.40
CA ARG A 272 8.23 -28.21 -23.68
C ARG A 272 6.94 -28.98 -23.92
N SER A 273 6.19 -28.60 -24.97
CA SER A 273 5.13 -29.46 -25.45
C SER A 273 5.80 -30.78 -25.83
N THR A 274 5.50 -31.85 -25.13
CA THR A 274 5.77 -33.23 -25.57
C THR A 274 5.05 -33.37 -26.91
N ARG A 275 5.80 -33.29 -28.01
CA ARG A 275 5.29 -33.75 -29.29
C ARG A 275 4.98 -35.24 -29.07
N GLN A 276 3.71 -35.55 -29.03
CA GLN A 276 3.26 -36.94 -29.26
C GLN A 276 3.58 -37.23 -30.74
N THR A 277 4.51 -38.15 -30.96
CA THR A 277 4.73 -38.83 -32.21
C THR A 277 3.66 -39.91 -32.38
#